data_e2c8fb54f51a3a8fd61dfdafe1734a17
#
_entry.id   e2c8fb54f51a3a8fd61dfdafe1734a17
#
_cell.length_a   1.000
_cell.length_b   1.000
_cell.length_c   1.000
_cell.angle_alpha   90.00
_cell.angle_beta   90.00
_cell.angle_gamma   90.00
#
_symmetry.space_group_name_H-M   'P 1'
#
loop_
_entity.id
_entity.type
_entity.pdbx_description
1 polymer ?
#
loop_
_entity_poly.entity_id
_entity_poly.type
_entity_poly.pdbx_seq_one_letter_code
_entity_poly.pdbx_strand_id
1 'polypeptide(L)'
;MGNIILTGDRPTGRLHVGHFVGSLRNRVTLQNSGKFEKLFFMIADAQALTDNFDHPQKVRDNILEVALDYLSCGIDPAKSTILVQSHVSELTELTFYYMNLVTLARLERNPTVKAEIQLRGFNHSIPMGFLTYPVSQTADITAFMADTVPVGEDQLPMLEQAREIVRRFNELYGETLVEPTALLPDNEACLRLPGTDGKAKMSKSLGNCIYLADDPDDVRTKVMSMYTDPNHLQVSDPGNTKDNPVFLYLDAFCTDEHFARYLPDYANLDELKAHYERGGLGDVKVKKFLNNVLQETLEPIRTRRQELAKDPAAVMEILRKGSYAAQAEAAKTLDKVKHAMKIDYFA
;
A
#
# COMPACT_ATOMS: atom_id res chain seq x y z
N MET A 1 0.78 -22.96 -14.75
CA MET A 1 0.63 -21.52 -15.00
C MET A 1 1.47 -20.81 -13.97
N GLY A 2 2.25 -19.81 -14.36
CA GLY A 2 3.05 -19.03 -13.42
C GLY A 2 2.14 -18.06 -12.66
N ASN A 3 2.58 -17.61 -11.48
CA ASN A 3 1.83 -16.64 -10.69
C ASN A 3 1.85 -15.26 -11.38
N ILE A 4 0.68 -14.70 -11.67
CA ILE A 4 0.52 -13.32 -12.13
C ILE A 4 0.05 -12.48 -10.95
N ILE A 5 0.84 -11.48 -10.60
CA ILE A 5 0.65 -10.71 -9.38
C ILE A 5 0.29 -9.27 -9.73
N LEU A 6 -0.77 -8.76 -9.12
CA LEU A 6 -1.12 -7.35 -9.16
C LEU A 6 -1.11 -6.76 -7.74
N THR A 7 -0.49 -5.62 -7.61
CA THR A 7 -0.56 -4.79 -6.40
C THR A 7 -0.48 -3.31 -6.78
N GLY A 8 -0.83 -2.41 -5.88
CA GLY A 8 -0.76 -0.98 -6.19
C GLY A 8 -1.15 -0.09 -5.02
N ASP A 9 -1.03 1.22 -5.25
CA ASP A 9 -1.40 2.25 -4.28
C ASP A 9 -2.12 3.40 -4.99
N ARG A 10 -3.04 4.06 -4.26
CA ARG A 10 -3.70 5.27 -4.74
C ARG A 10 -2.76 6.48 -4.57
N PRO A 11 -2.57 7.33 -5.58
CA PRO A 11 -1.71 8.51 -5.50
C PRO A 11 -2.40 9.67 -4.76
N THR A 12 -2.71 9.48 -3.49
CA THR A 12 -3.35 10.47 -2.63
C THR A 12 -2.36 11.25 -1.76
N GLY A 13 -1.07 11.08 -1.98
CA GLY A 13 0.07 11.71 -1.31
C GLY A 13 1.29 10.81 -1.33
N ARG A 14 2.43 11.34 -0.89
CA ARG A 14 3.70 10.60 -0.72
C ARG A 14 3.52 9.36 0.15
N LEU A 15 4.33 8.33 -0.07
CA LEU A 15 4.32 7.14 0.76
C LEU A 15 5.11 7.38 2.05
N HIS A 16 4.68 6.71 3.12
CA HIS A 16 5.29 6.82 4.45
C HIS A 16 5.82 5.47 4.93
N VAL A 17 6.56 5.48 6.03
CA VAL A 17 7.20 4.27 6.59
C VAL A 17 6.21 3.13 6.87
N GLY A 18 4.93 3.46 7.15
CA GLY A 18 3.88 2.44 7.26
C GLY A 18 3.58 1.70 5.96
N HIS A 19 3.62 2.39 4.80
CA HIS A 19 3.52 1.73 3.48
C HIS A 19 4.77 0.89 3.21
N PHE A 20 5.94 1.38 3.62
CA PHE A 20 7.19 0.65 3.43
C PHE A 20 7.18 -0.69 4.15
N VAL A 21 6.89 -0.69 5.45
CA VAL A 21 6.85 -1.91 6.27
C VAL A 21 5.67 -2.80 5.91
N GLY A 22 4.48 -2.22 5.78
CA GLY A 22 3.25 -2.99 5.56
C GLY A 22 3.14 -3.58 4.14
N SER A 23 3.87 -3.05 3.17
CA SER A 23 3.67 -3.43 1.78
C SER A 23 4.94 -3.41 0.93
N LEU A 24 5.61 -2.25 0.77
CA LEU A 24 6.66 -2.09 -0.24
C LEU A 24 7.85 -3.02 -0.02
N ARG A 25 8.30 -3.21 1.21
CA ARG A 25 9.40 -4.12 1.55
C ARG A 25 9.10 -5.56 1.08
N ASN A 26 7.88 -6.02 1.34
CA ASN A 26 7.45 -7.36 0.91
C ASN A 26 7.31 -7.45 -0.62
N ARG A 27 6.81 -6.39 -1.27
CA ARG A 27 6.73 -6.31 -2.74
C ARG A 27 8.10 -6.39 -3.40
N VAL A 28 9.10 -5.71 -2.85
CA VAL A 28 10.50 -5.77 -3.34
C VAL A 28 11.10 -7.16 -3.11
N THR A 29 10.84 -7.78 -1.96
CA THR A 29 11.25 -9.16 -1.68
C THR A 29 10.60 -10.13 -2.67
N LEU A 30 9.32 -10.00 -2.93
CA LEU A 30 8.58 -10.80 -3.89
C LEU A 30 9.15 -10.63 -5.31
N GLN A 31 9.38 -9.39 -5.74
CA GLN A 31 10.02 -9.09 -7.03
C GLN A 31 11.39 -9.77 -7.15
N ASN A 32 12.22 -9.69 -6.11
CA ASN A 32 13.57 -10.24 -6.14
C ASN A 32 13.60 -11.78 -6.02
N SER A 33 12.51 -12.38 -5.54
CA SER A 33 12.39 -13.85 -5.51
C SER A 33 12.32 -14.47 -6.91
N GLY A 34 11.84 -13.73 -7.91
CA GLY A 34 11.60 -14.23 -9.28
C GLY A 34 10.52 -15.31 -9.38
N LYS A 35 9.74 -15.55 -8.31
CA LYS A 35 8.71 -16.60 -8.25
C LYS A 35 7.36 -16.13 -8.80
N PHE A 36 7.37 -15.53 -9.99
CA PHE A 36 6.18 -15.06 -10.69
C PHE A 36 6.40 -15.10 -12.21
N GLU A 37 5.34 -15.14 -12.97
CA GLU A 37 5.37 -14.97 -14.42
C GLU A 37 5.34 -13.50 -14.80
N LYS A 38 4.40 -12.74 -14.18
CA LYS A 38 4.26 -11.29 -14.37
C LYS A 38 3.97 -10.63 -13.03
N LEU A 39 4.51 -9.44 -12.85
CA LEU A 39 4.30 -8.63 -11.65
C LEU A 39 3.96 -7.20 -12.05
N PHE A 40 2.77 -6.74 -11.65
CA PHE A 40 2.25 -5.42 -11.95
C PHE A 40 2.17 -4.57 -10.68
N PHE A 41 2.67 -3.33 -10.78
CA PHE A 41 2.53 -2.28 -9.77
C PHE A 41 1.69 -1.15 -10.33
N MET A 42 0.45 -1.05 -9.85
CA MET A 42 -0.51 -0.06 -10.35
C MET A 42 -0.49 1.20 -9.48
N ILE A 43 -0.35 2.36 -10.12
CA ILE A 43 -0.69 3.64 -9.51
C ILE A 43 -2.15 3.91 -9.85
N ALA A 44 -3.03 3.69 -8.86
CA ALA A 44 -4.48 3.65 -9.03
C ALA A 44 -5.09 5.06 -8.95
N ASP A 45 -4.86 5.88 -9.96
CA ASP A 45 -5.29 7.28 -10.03
C ASP A 45 -6.80 7.43 -10.27
N ALA A 46 -7.40 6.61 -11.12
CA ALA A 46 -8.84 6.60 -11.33
C ALA A 46 -9.57 6.18 -10.04
N GLN A 47 -9.04 5.17 -9.33
CA GLN A 47 -9.55 4.78 -8.02
C GLN A 47 -9.40 5.90 -6.97
N ALA A 48 -8.33 6.69 -7.03
CA ALA A 48 -8.12 7.80 -6.13
C ALA A 48 -9.17 8.91 -6.31
N LEU A 49 -9.73 9.07 -7.52
CA LEU A 49 -10.78 10.05 -7.80
C LEU A 49 -12.12 9.71 -7.15
N THR A 50 -12.35 8.48 -6.72
CA THR A 50 -13.63 8.11 -6.07
C THR A 50 -13.91 8.88 -4.78
N ASP A 51 -12.86 9.37 -4.14
CA ASP A 51 -12.91 10.17 -2.91
C ASP A 51 -12.07 11.46 -2.96
N ASN A 52 -11.55 11.83 -4.14
CA ASN A 52 -10.82 13.06 -4.40
C ASN A 52 -11.25 13.68 -5.76
N PHE A 53 -12.49 13.45 -6.20
CA PHE A 53 -12.99 13.95 -7.50
C PHE A 53 -13.00 15.48 -7.58
N ASP A 54 -13.14 16.17 -6.47
CA ASP A 54 -13.09 17.62 -6.32
C ASP A 54 -11.66 18.20 -6.23
N HIS A 55 -10.65 17.32 -6.08
CA HIS A 55 -9.25 17.69 -6.00
C HIS A 55 -8.36 16.90 -7.00
N PRO A 56 -8.65 16.91 -8.32
CA PRO A 56 -7.95 16.10 -9.30
C PRO A 56 -6.46 16.47 -9.43
N GLN A 57 -6.11 17.74 -9.18
CA GLN A 57 -4.71 18.18 -9.20
C GLN A 57 -3.87 17.45 -8.12
N LYS A 58 -4.43 17.22 -6.94
CA LYS A 58 -3.78 16.44 -5.89
C LYS A 58 -3.43 15.03 -6.37
N VAL A 59 -4.34 14.37 -7.07
CA VAL A 59 -4.09 13.03 -7.63
C VAL A 59 -2.98 13.09 -8.69
N ARG A 60 -3.06 14.05 -9.61
CA ARG A 60 -2.07 14.28 -10.67
C ARG A 60 -0.66 14.50 -10.12
N ASP A 61 -0.51 15.39 -9.14
CA ASP A 61 0.79 15.74 -8.55
C ASP A 61 1.43 14.54 -7.83
N ASN A 62 0.62 13.62 -7.31
CA ASN A 62 1.11 12.48 -6.56
C ASN A 62 1.44 11.24 -7.42
N ILE A 63 1.15 11.23 -8.71
CA ILE A 63 1.57 10.12 -9.59
C ILE A 63 3.10 10.02 -9.63
N LEU A 64 3.78 11.13 -9.89
CA LEU A 64 5.24 11.18 -9.89
C LEU A 64 5.83 10.88 -8.51
N GLU A 65 5.23 11.41 -7.44
CA GLU A 65 5.68 11.17 -6.07
C GLU A 65 5.65 9.68 -5.70
N VAL A 66 4.55 8.97 -6.03
CA VAL A 66 4.41 7.52 -5.78
C VAL A 66 5.39 6.72 -6.65
N ALA A 67 5.58 7.12 -7.91
CA ALA A 67 6.54 6.46 -8.79
C ALA A 67 7.98 6.59 -8.26
N LEU A 68 8.36 7.78 -7.80
CA LEU A 68 9.65 8.02 -7.16
C LEU A 68 9.82 7.16 -5.90
N ASP A 69 8.78 7.05 -5.07
CA ASP A 69 8.80 6.22 -3.87
C ASP A 69 8.95 4.73 -4.21
N TYR A 70 8.24 4.23 -5.22
CA TYR A 70 8.37 2.85 -5.70
C TYR A 70 9.81 2.54 -6.15
N LEU A 71 10.34 3.32 -7.06
CA LEU A 71 11.67 3.13 -7.62
C LEU A 71 12.76 3.29 -6.55
N SER A 72 12.61 4.24 -5.64
CA SER A 72 13.58 4.46 -4.55
C SER A 72 13.59 3.34 -3.53
N CYS A 73 12.45 2.70 -3.28
CA CYS A 73 12.37 1.51 -2.42
C CYS A 73 12.93 0.23 -3.07
N GLY A 74 13.22 0.26 -4.38
CA GLY A 74 13.84 -0.87 -5.09
C GLY A 74 12.91 -1.63 -6.01
N ILE A 75 11.74 -1.09 -6.35
CA ILE A 75 10.93 -1.64 -7.44
C ILE A 75 11.66 -1.37 -8.75
N ASP A 76 11.91 -2.43 -9.50
CA ASP A 76 12.74 -2.45 -10.71
C ASP A 76 11.87 -2.62 -11.96
N PRO A 77 11.79 -1.60 -12.84
CA PRO A 77 10.99 -1.67 -14.06
C PRO A 77 11.52 -2.68 -15.10
N ALA A 78 12.72 -3.24 -14.90
CA ALA A 78 13.20 -4.34 -15.73
C ALA A 78 12.63 -5.71 -15.30
N LYS A 79 12.13 -5.82 -14.06
CA LYS A 79 11.58 -7.06 -13.49
C LYS A 79 10.07 -7.03 -13.35
N SER A 80 9.48 -5.84 -13.34
CA SER A 80 8.05 -5.63 -13.09
C SER A 80 7.49 -4.50 -13.95
N THR A 81 6.19 -4.49 -14.15
CA THR A 81 5.49 -3.47 -14.91
C THR A 81 4.87 -2.44 -13.97
N ILE A 82 5.33 -1.18 -14.04
CA ILE A 82 4.74 -0.09 -13.27
C ILE A 82 3.80 0.69 -14.20
N LEU A 83 2.52 0.82 -13.83
CA LEU A 83 1.49 1.41 -14.69
C LEU A 83 0.65 2.46 -13.96
N VAL A 84 0.05 3.36 -14.73
CA VAL A 84 -0.99 4.29 -14.28
C VAL A 84 -2.35 3.74 -14.71
N GLN A 85 -3.26 3.56 -13.77
CA GLN A 85 -4.55 2.89 -13.95
C GLN A 85 -5.39 3.54 -15.07
N SER A 86 -5.52 4.87 -15.07
CA SER A 86 -6.35 5.60 -16.02
C SER A 86 -5.88 5.49 -17.49
N HIS A 87 -4.63 5.08 -17.70
CA HIS A 87 -4.10 4.83 -19.05
C HIS A 87 -4.62 3.53 -19.68
N VAL A 88 -5.07 2.59 -18.85
CA VAL A 88 -5.59 1.29 -19.29
C VAL A 88 -7.12 1.37 -19.40
N SER A 89 -7.62 1.84 -20.54
CA SER A 89 -9.06 2.09 -20.79
C SER A 89 -9.93 0.83 -20.65
N GLU A 90 -9.38 -0.34 -20.93
CA GLU A 90 -9.99 -1.65 -20.85
C GLU A 90 -10.56 -1.96 -19.45
N LEU A 91 -9.93 -1.40 -18.40
CA LEU A 91 -10.41 -1.52 -17.02
C LEU A 91 -11.80 -0.90 -16.84
N THR A 92 -12.06 0.21 -17.50
CA THR A 92 -13.36 0.90 -17.45
C THR A 92 -14.42 0.09 -18.15
N GLU A 93 -14.12 -0.50 -19.31
CA GLU A 93 -15.05 -1.35 -20.05
C GLU A 93 -15.38 -2.64 -19.28
N LEU A 94 -14.37 -3.33 -18.74
CA LEU A 94 -14.57 -4.48 -17.85
C LEU A 94 -15.41 -4.13 -16.62
N THR A 95 -15.16 -2.98 -15.99
CA THR A 95 -15.95 -2.49 -14.85
C THR A 95 -17.44 -2.39 -15.22
N PHE A 96 -17.74 -1.82 -16.40
CA PHE A 96 -19.12 -1.69 -16.87
C PHE A 96 -19.80 -3.05 -17.06
N TYR A 97 -19.09 -4.03 -17.62
CA TYR A 97 -19.65 -5.40 -17.77
C TYR A 97 -19.88 -6.06 -16.42
N TYR A 98 -18.95 -5.92 -15.48
CA TYR A 98 -19.05 -6.54 -14.15
C TYR A 98 -20.13 -5.89 -13.26
N MET A 99 -20.48 -4.63 -13.48
CA MET A 99 -21.61 -3.99 -12.80
C MET A 99 -22.94 -4.75 -13.01
N ASN A 100 -23.09 -5.50 -14.11
CA ASN A 100 -24.28 -6.31 -14.37
C ASN A 100 -24.31 -7.62 -13.56
N LEU A 101 -23.21 -7.98 -12.90
CA LEU A 101 -23.06 -9.26 -12.19
C LEU A 101 -23.20 -9.11 -10.67
N VAL A 102 -23.34 -7.90 -10.16
CA VAL A 102 -23.44 -7.60 -8.74
C VAL A 102 -24.60 -6.66 -8.44
N THR A 103 -25.28 -6.87 -7.32
CA THR A 103 -26.40 -6.01 -6.92
C THR A 103 -25.96 -4.89 -6.00
N LEU A 104 -26.68 -3.78 -6.01
CA LEU A 104 -26.50 -2.65 -5.08
C LEU A 104 -26.46 -3.15 -3.62
N ALA A 105 -27.43 -3.97 -3.23
CA ALA A 105 -27.52 -4.51 -1.87
C ALA A 105 -26.30 -5.37 -1.48
N ARG A 106 -25.62 -5.99 -2.44
CA ARG A 106 -24.39 -6.75 -2.16
C ARG A 106 -23.20 -5.82 -1.93
N LEU A 107 -23.08 -4.74 -2.69
CA LEU A 107 -22.04 -3.73 -2.51
C LEU A 107 -22.18 -3.02 -1.16
N GLU A 108 -23.38 -2.59 -0.79
CA GLU A 108 -23.65 -1.94 0.50
C GLU A 108 -23.37 -2.86 1.71
N ARG A 109 -23.46 -4.17 1.56
CA ARG A 109 -23.14 -5.15 2.61
C ARG A 109 -21.65 -5.50 2.71
N ASN A 110 -20.83 -5.06 1.75
CA ASN A 110 -19.38 -5.28 1.87
C ASN A 110 -18.84 -4.58 3.13
N PRO A 111 -18.18 -5.29 4.07
CA PRO A 111 -17.76 -4.71 5.35
C PRO A 111 -16.82 -3.50 5.19
N THR A 112 -15.90 -3.55 4.23
CA THR A 112 -14.95 -2.46 3.97
C THR A 112 -15.69 -1.23 3.45
N VAL A 113 -16.56 -1.38 2.44
CA VAL A 113 -17.38 -0.29 1.89
C VAL A 113 -18.25 0.33 2.99
N LYS A 114 -18.90 -0.50 3.80
CA LYS A 114 -19.76 -0.03 4.90
C LYS A 114 -18.99 0.79 5.93
N ALA A 115 -17.82 0.32 6.34
CA ALA A 115 -16.96 1.03 7.28
C ALA A 115 -16.48 2.38 6.72
N GLU A 116 -16.09 2.42 5.44
CA GLU A 116 -15.64 3.63 4.79
C GLU A 116 -16.76 4.65 4.57
N ILE A 117 -17.98 4.23 4.22
CA ILE A 117 -19.16 5.10 4.13
C ILE A 117 -19.40 5.80 5.48
N GLN A 118 -19.33 5.06 6.59
CA GLN A 118 -19.49 5.62 7.93
C GLN A 118 -18.37 6.60 8.28
N LEU A 119 -17.13 6.24 8.00
CA LEU A 119 -15.96 7.08 8.29
C LEU A 119 -16.01 8.43 7.54
N ARG A 120 -16.51 8.41 6.31
CA ARG A 120 -16.60 9.61 5.45
C ARG A 120 -17.87 10.42 5.65
N GLY A 121 -18.82 9.93 6.41
CA GLY A 121 -20.07 10.63 6.69
C GLY A 121 -20.97 10.85 5.48
N PHE A 122 -20.92 9.98 4.47
CA PHE A 122 -21.74 10.12 3.25
C PHE A 122 -23.24 9.98 3.51
N ASN A 123 -23.67 9.43 4.67
CA ASN A 123 -25.08 9.25 5.06
C ASN A 123 -25.91 8.65 3.90
N HIS A 124 -26.82 9.47 3.31
CA HIS A 124 -27.72 9.06 2.23
C HIS A 124 -27.25 9.51 0.83
N SER A 125 -26.14 10.27 0.73
CA SER A 125 -25.64 10.81 -0.54
C SER A 125 -24.29 10.21 -0.90
N ILE A 126 -24.28 8.91 -1.26
CA ILE A 126 -23.08 8.18 -1.60
C ILE A 126 -22.79 8.37 -3.10
N PRO A 127 -21.61 8.90 -3.49
CA PRO A 127 -21.24 8.96 -4.91
C PRO A 127 -21.18 7.56 -5.53
N MET A 128 -21.72 7.41 -6.75
CA MET A 128 -21.74 6.12 -7.44
C MET A 128 -20.35 5.53 -7.63
N GLY A 129 -19.36 6.36 -8.00
CA GLY A 129 -17.98 5.90 -8.11
C GLY A 129 -17.43 5.31 -6.82
N PHE A 130 -17.79 5.91 -5.68
CA PHE A 130 -17.42 5.38 -4.35
C PHE A 130 -18.13 4.07 -4.04
N LEU A 131 -19.39 3.90 -4.40
CA LEU A 131 -20.13 2.66 -4.16
C LEU A 131 -19.66 1.52 -5.05
N THR A 132 -19.24 1.84 -6.29
CA THR A 132 -18.90 0.84 -7.31
C THR A 132 -17.40 0.53 -7.40
N TYR A 133 -16.54 1.19 -6.60
CA TYR A 133 -15.09 0.92 -6.64
C TYR A 133 -14.71 -0.56 -6.41
N PRO A 134 -15.45 -1.40 -5.65
CA PRO A 134 -15.13 -2.83 -5.55
C PRO A 134 -15.24 -3.57 -6.88
N VAL A 135 -16.15 -3.12 -7.75
CA VAL A 135 -16.30 -3.66 -9.12
C VAL A 135 -15.13 -3.23 -9.99
N SER A 136 -14.74 -1.96 -9.89
CA SER A 136 -13.54 -1.43 -10.56
C SER A 136 -12.27 -2.17 -10.12
N GLN A 137 -12.11 -2.41 -8.82
CA GLN A 137 -10.98 -3.19 -8.31
C GLN A 137 -10.97 -4.63 -8.83
N THR A 138 -12.16 -5.23 -9.05
CA THR A 138 -12.25 -6.54 -9.70
C THR A 138 -11.75 -6.48 -11.14
N ALA A 139 -12.10 -5.42 -11.88
CA ALA A 139 -11.59 -5.21 -13.23
C ALA A 139 -10.06 -5.01 -13.25
N ASP A 140 -9.51 -4.24 -12.31
CA ASP A 140 -8.07 -4.08 -12.15
C ASP A 140 -7.34 -5.43 -12.04
N ILE A 141 -7.88 -6.33 -11.22
CA ILE A 141 -7.28 -7.66 -10.96
C ILE A 141 -7.42 -8.58 -12.18
N THR A 142 -8.63 -8.69 -12.72
CA THR A 142 -8.94 -9.66 -13.77
C THR A 142 -8.42 -9.27 -15.14
N ALA A 143 -8.24 -7.97 -15.42
CA ALA A 143 -7.69 -7.50 -16.69
C ALA A 143 -6.31 -8.08 -17.00
N PHE A 144 -5.54 -8.37 -15.97
CA PHE A 144 -4.21 -8.99 -16.09
C PHE A 144 -4.22 -10.50 -15.82
N MET A 145 -5.40 -11.11 -15.62
CA MET A 145 -5.52 -12.50 -15.13
C MET A 145 -4.72 -12.75 -13.86
N ALA A 146 -4.65 -11.74 -12.97
CA ALA A 146 -3.90 -11.86 -11.73
C ALA A 146 -4.54 -12.90 -10.80
N ASP A 147 -3.78 -13.94 -10.48
CA ASP A 147 -4.18 -15.02 -9.58
C ASP A 147 -3.75 -14.74 -8.12
N THR A 148 -2.84 -13.80 -7.93
CA THR A 148 -2.28 -13.47 -6.61
C THR A 148 -2.28 -11.96 -6.38
N VAL A 149 -2.85 -11.52 -5.25
CA VAL A 149 -2.94 -10.11 -4.88
C VAL A 149 -2.39 -9.92 -3.46
N PRO A 150 -1.20 -9.30 -3.33
CA PRO A 150 -0.65 -8.92 -2.02
C PRO A 150 -1.53 -7.84 -1.37
N VAL A 151 -2.13 -8.16 -0.23
CA VAL A 151 -3.07 -7.27 0.48
C VAL A 151 -2.95 -7.39 2.00
N GLY A 152 -3.39 -6.36 2.70
CA GLY A 152 -3.68 -6.44 4.13
C GLY A 152 -5.04 -7.11 4.39
N GLU A 153 -5.29 -7.55 5.62
CA GLU A 153 -6.53 -8.22 6.03
C GLU A 153 -7.79 -7.39 5.76
N ASP A 154 -7.69 -6.06 5.85
CA ASP A 154 -8.79 -5.13 5.57
C ASP A 154 -9.28 -5.18 4.10
N GLN A 155 -8.49 -5.75 3.20
CA GLN A 155 -8.83 -5.93 1.79
C GLN A 155 -9.41 -7.32 1.46
N LEU A 156 -9.45 -8.26 2.40
CA LEU A 156 -10.04 -9.58 2.17
C LEU A 156 -11.50 -9.53 1.72
N PRO A 157 -12.38 -8.66 2.28
CA PRO A 157 -13.75 -8.52 1.78
C PRO A 157 -13.85 -8.02 0.33
N MET A 158 -12.85 -7.26 -0.13
CA MET A 158 -12.77 -6.77 -1.51
C MET A 158 -12.38 -7.90 -2.46
N LEU A 159 -11.42 -8.73 -2.07
CA LEU A 159 -11.04 -9.91 -2.85
C LEU A 159 -12.17 -10.95 -2.92
N GLU A 160 -12.93 -11.14 -1.84
CA GLU A 160 -14.09 -12.03 -1.89
C GLU A 160 -15.16 -11.48 -2.85
N GLN A 161 -15.38 -10.17 -2.86
CA GLN A 161 -16.25 -9.53 -3.85
C GLN A 161 -15.78 -9.78 -5.28
N ALA A 162 -14.46 -9.70 -5.52
CA ALA A 162 -13.88 -10.00 -6.83
C ALA A 162 -14.10 -11.46 -7.23
N ARG A 163 -13.90 -12.41 -6.32
CA ARG A 163 -14.17 -13.84 -6.56
C ARG A 163 -15.63 -14.10 -6.90
N GLU A 164 -16.55 -13.48 -6.17
CA GLU A 164 -17.99 -13.62 -6.45
C GLU A 164 -18.33 -13.16 -7.87
N ILE A 165 -17.77 -12.04 -8.32
CA ILE A 165 -17.97 -11.53 -9.69
C ILE A 165 -17.35 -12.48 -10.71
N VAL A 166 -16.13 -12.97 -10.49
CA VAL A 166 -15.47 -13.93 -11.37
C VAL A 166 -16.26 -15.22 -11.48
N ARG A 167 -16.68 -15.83 -10.37
CA ARG A 167 -17.52 -17.03 -10.36
C ARG A 167 -18.80 -16.82 -11.15
N ARG A 168 -19.47 -15.69 -10.89
CA ARG A 168 -20.72 -15.36 -11.56
C ARG A 168 -20.53 -15.15 -13.06
N PHE A 169 -19.40 -14.54 -13.47
CA PHE A 169 -19.04 -14.41 -14.88
C PHE A 169 -18.85 -15.79 -15.53
N ASN A 170 -18.02 -16.63 -14.91
CA ASN A 170 -17.69 -17.96 -15.45
C ASN A 170 -18.91 -18.90 -15.50
N GLU A 171 -19.81 -18.81 -14.50
CA GLU A 171 -21.09 -19.53 -14.54
C GLU A 171 -21.98 -19.18 -15.76
N LEU A 172 -22.03 -17.88 -16.09
CA LEU A 172 -22.93 -17.39 -17.15
C LEU A 172 -22.34 -17.53 -18.56
N TYR A 173 -21.02 -17.30 -18.67
CA TYR A 173 -20.36 -17.11 -19.96
C TYR A 173 -19.30 -18.18 -20.28
N GLY A 174 -19.04 -19.09 -19.33
CA GLY A 174 -17.98 -20.11 -19.43
C GLY A 174 -16.67 -19.69 -18.80
N GLU A 175 -15.83 -20.67 -18.50
CA GLU A 175 -14.53 -20.49 -17.83
C GLU A 175 -13.61 -19.52 -18.62
N THR A 176 -13.51 -18.29 -18.16
CA THR A 176 -12.80 -17.22 -18.87
C THR A 176 -11.86 -16.44 -17.94
N LEU A 177 -12.30 -16.14 -16.72
CA LEU A 177 -11.58 -15.33 -15.75
C LEU A 177 -10.98 -16.21 -14.64
N VAL A 178 -9.87 -15.74 -14.03
CA VAL A 178 -9.17 -16.42 -12.94
C VAL A 178 -9.59 -15.84 -11.59
N GLU A 179 -9.91 -16.70 -10.64
CA GLU A 179 -10.20 -16.27 -9.25
C GLU A 179 -8.91 -15.84 -8.54
N PRO A 180 -8.87 -14.60 -8.00
CA PRO A 180 -7.68 -14.13 -7.29
C PRO A 180 -7.59 -14.72 -5.87
N THR A 181 -6.36 -14.93 -5.41
CA THR A 181 -6.03 -15.30 -4.03
C THR A 181 -5.29 -14.17 -3.31
N ALA A 182 -5.56 -14.01 -2.02
CA ALA A 182 -4.83 -13.05 -1.20
C ALA A 182 -3.45 -13.60 -0.84
N LEU A 183 -2.43 -12.75 -0.95
CA LEU A 183 -1.12 -12.98 -0.34
C LEU A 183 -0.98 -12.04 0.85
N LEU A 184 -1.14 -12.57 2.06
CA LEU A 184 -0.99 -11.80 3.29
C LEU A 184 0.50 -11.68 3.66
N PRO A 185 0.91 -10.60 4.35
CA PRO A 185 2.26 -10.46 4.88
C PRO A 185 2.54 -11.51 5.98
N ASP A 186 3.74 -12.06 5.99
CA ASP A 186 4.15 -13.10 6.94
C ASP A 186 4.35 -12.60 8.39
N ASN A 187 4.37 -11.28 8.62
CA ASN A 187 4.67 -10.68 9.92
C ASN A 187 3.57 -9.73 10.39
N GLU A 188 2.85 -10.13 11.44
CA GLU A 188 1.78 -9.34 12.06
C GLU A 188 2.27 -8.00 12.64
N ALA A 189 3.50 -7.93 13.16
CA ALA A 189 4.08 -6.71 13.71
C ALA A 189 4.25 -5.60 12.66
N CYS A 190 4.32 -5.96 11.36
CA CYS A 190 4.46 -5.03 10.26
C CYS A 190 3.13 -4.48 9.72
N LEU A 191 1.98 -5.03 10.16
CA LEU A 191 0.69 -4.78 9.52
C LEU A 191 0.11 -3.39 9.78
N ARG A 192 0.38 -2.76 10.92
CA ARG A 192 -0.22 -1.45 11.27
C ARG A 192 0.65 -0.62 12.20
N LEU A 193 1.59 0.13 11.63
CA LEU A 193 2.26 1.15 12.43
C LEU A 193 1.28 2.28 12.80
N PRO A 194 1.22 2.66 14.09
CA PRO A 194 0.47 3.84 14.52
C PRO A 194 1.13 5.11 13.98
N GLY A 195 0.38 6.20 13.95
CA GLY A 195 0.95 7.52 13.74
C GLY A 195 1.92 7.92 14.87
N THR A 196 2.71 8.95 14.64
CA THR A 196 3.65 9.48 15.64
C THR A 196 2.95 9.96 16.92
N ASP A 197 1.66 10.24 16.86
CA ASP A 197 0.79 10.63 17.97
C ASP A 197 0.36 9.45 18.87
N GLY A 198 0.60 8.21 18.45
CA GLY A 198 0.25 6.99 19.19
C GLY A 198 -1.26 6.73 19.35
N LYS A 199 -2.11 7.55 18.72
CA LYS A 199 -3.58 7.49 18.92
C LYS A 199 -4.32 6.84 17.79
N ALA A 200 -3.85 7.05 16.56
CA ALA A 200 -4.54 6.61 15.36
C ALA A 200 -3.55 5.93 14.41
N LYS A 201 -4.07 5.19 13.43
CA LYS A 201 -3.28 4.72 12.29
C LYS A 201 -2.58 5.90 11.63
N MET A 202 -1.36 5.67 11.16
CA MET A 202 -0.64 6.64 10.35
C MET A 202 -1.50 7.13 9.18
N SER A 203 -1.72 8.44 9.11
CA SER A 203 -2.59 9.05 8.11
C SER A 203 -2.04 10.40 7.65
N LYS A 204 -2.02 10.59 6.34
CA LYS A 204 -1.58 11.85 5.71
C LYS A 204 -2.41 13.04 6.16
N SER A 205 -3.72 12.86 6.31
CA SER A 205 -4.65 13.92 6.75
C SER A 205 -4.48 14.34 8.20
N LEU A 206 -3.93 13.47 9.05
CA LEU A 206 -3.66 13.76 10.46
C LEU A 206 -2.27 14.37 10.69
N GLY A 207 -1.41 14.40 9.66
CA GLY A 207 -0.04 14.92 9.79
C GLY A 207 0.88 14.09 10.70
N ASN A 208 0.48 12.87 11.06
CA ASN A 208 1.17 11.98 11.98
C ASN A 208 2.06 10.93 11.27
N CYS A 209 2.55 11.27 10.07
CA CYS A 209 3.34 10.37 9.23
C CYS A 209 4.83 10.75 9.21
N ILE A 210 5.70 9.74 9.18
CA ILE A 210 7.08 9.86 8.71
C ILE A 210 7.10 9.40 7.25
N TYR A 211 7.38 10.33 6.31
CA TYR A 211 7.42 10.01 4.88
C TYR A 211 8.76 9.41 4.48
N LEU A 212 8.77 8.61 3.42
CA LEU A 212 10.01 8.07 2.84
C LEU A 212 10.91 9.18 2.29
N ALA A 213 10.30 10.28 1.90
CA ALA A 213 10.95 11.46 1.34
C ALA A 213 11.35 12.52 2.39
N ASP A 214 11.04 12.30 3.67
CA ASP A 214 11.41 13.25 4.73
C ASP A 214 12.92 13.38 4.82
N ASP A 215 13.41 14.60 5.01
CA ASP A 215 14.83 14.81 5.26
C ASP A 215 15.25 14.32 6.69
N PRO A 216 16.54 14.20 6.97
CA PRO A 216 17.02 13.68 8.25
C PRO A 216 16.55 14.49 9.46
N ASP A 217 16.42 15.82 9.34
CA ASP A 217 15.98 16.69 10.43
C ASP A 217 14.47 16.59 10.66
N ASP A 218 13.68 16.45 9.60
CA ASP A 218 12.24 16.18 9.68
C ASP A 218 11.97 14.85 10.39
N VAL A 219 12.66 13.77 9.99
CA VAL A 219 12.54 12.45 10.65
C VAL A 219 12.89 12.57 12.12
N ARG A 220 14.02 13.22 12.45
CA ARG A 220 14.44 13.44 13.83
C ARG A 220 13.40 14.21 14.63
N THR A 221 12.87 15.29 14.08
CA THR A 221 11.86 16.12 14.75
C THR A 221 10.60 15.32 15.03
N LYS A 222 10.12 14.57 14.04
CA LYS A 222 8.94 13.69 14.17
C LYS A 222 9.17 12.59 15.21
N VAL A 223 10.32 11.93 15.21
CA VAL A 223 10.65 10.89 16.20
C VAL A 223 10.75 11.47 17.61
N MET A 224 11.41 12.61 17.78
CA MET A 224 11.55 13.24 19.10
C MET A 224 10.21 13.74 19.65
N SER A 225 9.24 14.08 18.77
CA SER A 225 7.88 14.49 19.15
C SER A 225 6.90 13.33 19.30
N MET A 226 7.31 12.07 19.06
CA MET A 226 6.43 10.90 19.24
C MET A 226 5.84 10.87 20.64
N TYR A 227 4.60 10.36 20.70
CA TYR A 227 3.91 10.08 21.97
C TYR A 227 4.80 9.24 22.90
N THR A 228 4.76 9.57 24.18
CA THR A 228 5.41 8.84 25.27
C THR A 228 4.37 8.43 26.31
N ASP A 229 4.68 7.42 27.11
CA ASP A 229 3.83 6.98 28.20
C ASP A 229 3.60 8.12 29.21
N PRO A 230 2.35 8.56 29.43
CA PRO A 230 2.05 9.65 30.35
C PRO A 230 2.35 9.32 31.82
N ASN A 231 2.56 8.04 32.16
CA ASN A 231 2.94 7.60 33.49
C ASN A 231 4.46 7.51 33.68
N HIS A 232 5.25 7.62 32.61
CA HIS A 232 6.72 7.62 32.66
C HIS A 232 7.24 9.06 32.69
N LEU A 233 7.06 9.75 33.80
CA LEU A 233 7.45 11.16 33.96
C LEU A 233 8.91 11.33 34.33
N GLN A 234 9.46 10.40 35.10
CA GLN A 234 10.87 10.38 35.51
C GLN A 234 11.55 9.13 34.93
N VAL A 235 12.87 9.23 34.75
CA VAL A 235 13.66 8.08 34.24
C VAL A 235 13.53 6.84 35.13
N SER A 236 13.32 7.04 36.44
CA SER A 236 13.13 5.97 37.42
C SER A 236 11.79 5.27 37.33
N ASP A 237 10.80 5.88 36.69
CA ASP A 237 9.45 5.32 36.63
C ASP A 237 9.42 4.11 35.68
N PRO A 238 8.66 3.06 36.03
CA PRO A 238 8.34 1.99 35.08
C PRO A 238 7.59 2.53 33.86
N GLY A 239 8.01 2.13 32.66
CA GLY A 239 7.35 2.52 31.43
C GLY A 239 6.53 1.39 30.82
N ASN A 240 5.61 1.73 29.91
CA ASN A 240 4.83 0.75 29.14
C ASN A 240 5.33 0.71 27.69
N THR A 241 5.73 -0.47 27.22
CA THR A 241 6.16 -0.69 25.84
C THR A 241 5.01 -1.07 24.92
N LYS A 242 3.93 -1.64 25.49
CA LYS A 242 2.74 -2.02 24.77
C LYS A 242 2.00 -0.77 24.29
N ASP A 243 1.62 -0.74 23.03
CA ASP A 243 0.94 0.39 22.39
C ASP A 243 1.77 1.71 22.37
N ASN A 244 3.04 1.66 22.75
CA ASN A 244 3.96 2.78 22.66
C ASN A 244 4.53 2.85 21.24
N PRO A 245 4.26 3.92 20.46
CA PRO A 245 4.68 4.00 19.06
C PRO A 245 6.20 3.87 18.88
N VAL A 246 7.01 4.35 19.82
CA VAL A 246 8.48 4.24 19.73
C VAL A 246 8.92 2.79 19.70
N PHE A 247 8.36 1.94 20.57
CA PHE A 247 8.68 0.52 20.60
C PHE A 247 8.07 -0.25 19.44
N LEU A 248 6.84 0.09 18.99
CA LEU A 248 6.22 -0.51 17.82
C LEU A 248 7.03 -0.23 16.53
N TYR A 249 7.63 0.96 16.42
CA TYR A 249 8.54 1.24 15.32
C TYR A 249 9.87 0.48 15.46
N LEU A 250 10.41 0.33 16.67
CA LEU A 250 11.58 -0.52 16.88
C LEU A 250 11.30 -1.98 16.53
N ASP A 251 10.14 -2.53 16.89
CA ASP A 251 9.72 -3.87 16.48
C ASP A 251 9.70 -4.06 14.96
N ALA A 252 9.35 -3.01 14.22
CA ALA A 252 9.23 -3.06 12.77
C ALA A 252 10.56 -2.86 12.01
N PHE A 253 11.50 -2.10 12.59
CA PHE A 253 12.72 -1.65 11.89
C PHE A 253 14.03 -2.10 12.52
N CYS A 254 14.04 -2.39 13.82
CA CYS A 254 15.27 -2.70 14.54
C CYS A 254 15.74 -4.13 14.29
N THR A 255 17.07 -4.30 14.22
CA THR A 255 17.76 -5.58 14.22
C THR A 255 18.84 -5.57 15.30
N ASP A 256 19.38 -6.72 15.68
CA ASP A 256 20.45 -6.83 16.70
C ASP A 256 21.70 -6.06 16.28
N GLU A 257 21.96 -5.93 14.98
CA GLU A 257 23.12 -5.15 14.47
C GLU A 257 23.02 -3.66 14.81
N HIS A 258 21.81 -3.11 14.92
CA HIS A 258 21.60 -1.72 15.31
C HIS A 258 22.02 -1.48 16.77
N PHE A 259 21.85 -2.48 17.65
CA PHE A 259 22.32 -2.38 19.04
C PHE A 259 23.83 -2.30 19.09
N ALA A 260 24.53 -3.20 18.43
CA ALA A 260 26.00 -3.16 18.41
C ALA A 260 26.56 -1.82 17.92
N ARG A 261 25.83 -1.14 17.01
CA ARG A 261 26.27 0.13 16.40
C ARG A 261 25.87 1.36 17.19
N TYR A 262 24.65 1.41 17.70
CA TYR A 262 24.06 2.66 18.24
C TYR A 262 23.70 2.60 19.71
N LEU A 263 23.61 1.39 20.30
CA LEU A 263 23.20 1.22 21.69
C LEU A 263 23.83 -0.03 22.32
N PRO A 264 25.18 -0.12 22.39
CA PRO A 264 25.90 -1.35 22.75
C PRO A 264 25.72 -1.79 24.21
N ASP A 265 25.01 -1.00 25.03
CA ASP A 265 24.62 -1.37 26.40
C ASP A 265 23.59 -2.51 26.44
N TYR A 266 22.96 -2.87 25.29
CA TYR A 266 21.93 -3.90 25.16
C TYR A 266 22.26 -4.83 24.01
N ALA A 267 21.97 -6.12 24.18
CA ALA A 267 22.17 -7.11 23.14
C ALA A 267 21.06 -7.09 22.09
N ASN A 268 19.82 -6.77 22.47
CA ASN A 268 18.64 -6.83 21.62
C ASN A 268 17.50 -5.96 22.14
N LEU A 269 16.37 -5.94 21.39
CA LEU A 269 15.20 -5.13 21.70
C LEU A 269 14.47 -5.60 22.98
N ASP A 270 14.50 -6.89 23.29
CA ASP A 270 13.84 -7.44 24.49
C ASP A 270 14.53 -6.94 25.77
N GLU A 271 15.85 -6.87 25.77
CA GLU A 271 16.60 -6.28 26.89
C GLU A 271 16.28 -4.78 27.07
N LEU A 272 16.17 -4.04 25.96
CA LEU A 272 15.82 -2.62 25.99
C LEU A 272 14.41 -2.42 26.56
N LYS A 273 13.44 -3.23 26.10
CA LYS A 273 12.05 -3.22 26.60
C LYS A 273 12.00 -3.55 28.08
N ALA A 274 12.65 -4.64 28.51
CA ALA A 274 12.69 -5.04 29.91
C ALA A 274 13.32 -3.97 30.81
N HIS A 275 14.32 -3.23 30.33
CA HIS A 275 14.88 -2.11 31.09
C HIS A 275 13.91 -0.93 31.19
N TYR A 276 13.22 -0.59 30.11
CA TYR A 276 12.22 0.49 30.11
C TYR A 276 11.04 0.16 31.05
N GLU A 277 10.58 -1.07 31.03
CA GLU A 277 9.44 -1.53 31.85
C GLU A 277 9.75 -1.58 33.36
N ARG A 278 11.00 -1.84 33.76
CA ARG A 278 11.36 -1.81 35.19
C ARG A 278 11.75 -0.42 35.70
N GLY A 279 11.86 0.57 34.83
CA GLY A 279 12.39 1.91 35.16
C GLY A 279 13.93 2.00 35.06
N GLY A 280 14.42 3.21 34.91
CA GLY A 280 15.85 3.52 34.76
C GLY A 280 16.28 3.89 33.36
N LEU A 281 15.37 3.87 32.37
CA LEU A 281 15.63 4.22 30.98
C LEU A 281 14.68 5.32 30.50
N GLY A 282 15.21 6.50 30.19
CA GLY A 282 14.40 7.64 29.75
C GLY A 282 14.05 7.59 28.25
N ASP A 283 12.86 8.11 27.90
CA ASP A 283 12.31 8.18 26.53
C ASP A 283 13.27 8.78 25.49
N VAL A 284 13.99 9.82 25.88
CA VAL A 284 14.92 10.51 24.97
C VAL A 284 16.01 9.57 24.45
N LYS A 285 16.51 8.64 25.28
CA LYS A 285 17.53 7.65 24.87
C LYS A 285 16.94 6.68 23.87
N VAL A 286 15.73 6.19 24.12
CA VAL A 286 15.02 5.24 23.20
C VAL A 286 14.67 5.93 21.89
N LYS A 287 14.14 7.17 21.91
CA LYS A 287 13.84 7.95 20.70
C LYS A 287 15.09 8.25 19.86
N LYS A 288 16.22 8.56 20.47
CA LYS A 288 17.49 8.74 19.76
C LYS A 288 17.92 7.44 19.07
N PHE A 289 17.77 6.30 19.74
CA PHE A 289 18.05 5.01 19.14
C PHE A 289 17.13 4.73 17.96
N LEU A 290 15.81 4.90 18.11
CA LEU A 290 14.86 4.76 17.00
C LEU A 290 15.20 5.70 15.83
N ASN A 291 15.59 6.95 16.12
CA ASN A 291 16.00 7.87 15.06
C ASN A 291 17.20 7.32 14.27
N ASN A 292 18.21 6.76 14.91
CA ASN A 292 19.36 6.20 14.23
C ASN A 292 18.95 5.00 13.35
N VAL A 293 18.10 4.10 13.85
CA VAL A 293 17.57 2.96 13.10
C VAL A 293 16.78 3.42 11.86
N LEU A 294 15.92 4.44 12.02
CA LEU A 294 15.15 4.97 10.89
C LEU A 294 16.04 5.72 9.89
N GLN A 295 17.05 6.47 10.35
CA GLN A 295 17.99 7.15 9.45
C GLN A 295 18.75 6.13 8.59
N GLU A 296 19.24 5.04 9.17
CA GLU A 296 19.94 3.98 8.43
C GLU A 296 19.02 3.30 7.39
N THR A 297 17.77 3.08 7.75
CA THR A 297 16.78 2.49 6.84
C THR A 297 16.41 3.45 5.69
N LEU A 298 16.22 4.72 5.98
CA LEU A 298 15.70 5.69 5.03
C LEU A 298 16.78 6.33 4.15
N GLU A 299 18.02 6.39 4.59
CA GLU A 299 19.12 7.03 3.86
C GLU A 299 19.30 6.48 2.43
N PRO A 300 19.37 5.16 2.19
CA PRO A 300 19.50 4.63 0.84
C PRO A 300 18.27 4.92 -0.03
N ILE A 301 17.08 4.99 0.56
CA ILE A 301 15.83 5.34 -0.14
C ILE A 301 15.88 6.81 -0.54
N ARG A 302 16.19 7.73 0.39
CA ARG A 302 16.31 9.16 0.12
C ARG A 302 17.33 9.47 -0.97
N THR A 303 18.52 8.88 -0.85
CA THR A 303 19.60 9.10 -1.82
C THR A 303 19.17 8.69 -3.22
N ARG A 304 18.58 7.51 -3.37
CA ARG A 304 18.07 7.04 -4.66
C ARG A 304 16.94 7.91 -5.17
N ARG A 305 16.03 8.33 -4.28
CA ARG A 305 14.92 9.21 -4.64
C ARG A 305 15.37 10.57 -5.14
N GLN A 306 16.36 11.18 -4.48
CA GLN A 306 16.95 12.44 -4.88
C GLN A 306 17.63 12.34 -6.27
N GLU A 307 18.26 11.21 -6.54
CA GLU A 307 18.88 10.98 -7.87
C GLU A 307 17.81 10.85 -8.96
N LEU A 308 16.78 10.04 -8.74
CA LEU A 308 15.66 9.88 -9.67
C LEU A 308 14.90 11.19 -9.90
N ALA A 309 14.75 12.02 -8.87
CA ALA A 309 14.05 13.29 -8.95
C ALA A 309 14.78 14.34 -9.81
N LYS A 310 16.05 14.14 -10.18
CA LYS A 310 16.77 15.01 -11.11
C LYS A 310 16.27 14.89 -12.55
N ASP A 311 15.67 13.74 -12.91
CA ASP A 311 15.09 13.51 -14.23
C ASP A 311 13.65 12.97 -14.13
N PRO A 312 12.66 13.82 -13.80
CA PRO A 312 11.26 13.41 -13.75
C PRO A 312 10.74 12.86 -15.08
N ALA A 313 11.30 13.31 -16.21
CA ALA A 313 10.89 12.87 -17.53
C ALA A 313 11.23 11.38 -17.73
N ALA A 314 12.40 10.94 -17.29
CA ALA A 314 12.78 9.52 -17.34
C ALA A 314 11.85 8.65 -16.46
N VAL A 315 11.45 9.14 -15.28
CA VAL A 315 10.50 8.44 -14.41
C VAL A 315 9.12 8.32 -15.09
N MET A 316 8.63 9.42 -15.68
CA MET A 316 7.36 9.40 -16.41
C MET A 316 7.41 8.49 -17.65
N GLU A 317 8.57 8.36 -18.30
CA GLU A 317 8.76 7.45 -19.41
C GLU A 317 8.70 5.97 -18.99
N ILE A 318 9.18 5.63 -17.78
CA ILE A 318 8.99 4.30 -17.17
C ILE A 318 7.50 4.01 -17.02
N LEU A 319 6.74 4.94 -16.45
CA LEU A 319 5.29 4.79 -16.30
C LEU A 319 4.58 4.66 -17.64
N ARG A 320 4.97 5.47 -18.63
CA ARG A 320 4.38 5.44 -19.97
C ARG A 320 4.57 4.06 -20.61
N LYS A 321 5.81 3.56 -20.62
CA LYS A 321 6.12 2.24 -21.20
C LYS A 321 5.38 1.11 -20.49
N GLY A 322 5.38 1.14 -19.16
CA GLY A 322 4.66 0.14 -18.35
C GLY A 322 3.15 0.18 -18.57
N SER A 323 2.56 1.37 -18.70
CA SER A 323 1.13 1.52 -18.95
C SER A 323 0.73 0.99 -20.33
N TYR A 324 1.51 1.25 -21.40
CA TYR A 324 1.24 0.66 -22.71
C TYR A 324 1.39 -0.88 -22.71
N ALA A 325 2.40 -1.41 -22.03
CA ALA A 325 2.58 -2.85 -21.90
C ALA A 325 1.39 -3.49 -21.15
N ALA A 326 0.94 -2.85 -20.07
CA ALA A 326 -0.22 -3.28 -19.29
C ALA A 326 -1.51 -3.19 -20.12
N GLN A 327 -1.71 -2.12 -20.89
CA GLN A 327 -2.85 -1.97 -21.78
C GLN A 327 -2.93 -3.12 -22.81
N ALA A 328 -1.80 -3.48 -23.39
CA ALA A 328 -1.75 -4.59 -24.35
C ALA A 328 -2.14 -5.95 -23.72
N GLU A 329 -1.84 -6.15 -22.43
CA GLU A 329 -2.29 -7.35 -21.70
C GLU A 329 -3.77 -7.27 -21.36
N ALA A 330 -4.26 -6.13 -20.89
CA ALA A 330 -5.67 -5.94 -20.57
C ALA A 330 -6.58 -6.09 -21.80
N ALA A 331 -6.13 -5.62 -22.98
CA ALA A 331 -6.84 -5.78 -24.23
C ALA A 331 -7.09 -7.26 -24.57
N LYS A 332 -6.09 -8.13 -24.37
CA LYS A 332 -6.25 -9.59 -24.59
C LYS A 332 -7.33 -10.21 -23.70
N THR A 333 -7.44 -9.74 -22.47
CA THR A 333 -8.46 -10.18 -21.53
C THR A 333 -9.84 -9.65 -21.91
N LEU A 334 -9.89 -8.36 -22.27
CA LEU A 334 -11.14 -7.74 -22.72
C LEU A 334 -11.70 -8.45 -23.96
N ASP A 335 -10.85 -8.80 -24.93
CA ASP A 335 -11.27 -9.58 -26.12
C ASP A 335 -11.86 -10.94 -25.73
N LYS A 336 -11.23 -11.67 -24.80
CA LYS A 336 -11.78 -12.93 -24.28
C LYS A 336 -13.13 -12.74 -23.60
N VAL A 337 -13.28 -11.67 -22.80
CA VAL A 337 -14.53 -11.33 -22.11
C VAL A 337 -15.62 -11.02 -23.13
N LYS A 338 -15.34 -10.19 -24.14
CA LYS A 338 -16.29 -9.88 -25.22
C LYS A 338 -16.72 -11.12 -26.01
N HIS A 339 -15.77 -11.99 -26.32
CA HIS A 339 -16.05 -13.25 -27.00
C HIS A 339 -16.99 -14.16 -26.17
N ALA A 340 -16.66 -14.34 -24.88
CA ALA A 340 -17.48 -15.12 -23.96
C ALA A 340 -18.91 -14.55 -23.83
N MET A 341 -19.04 -13.23 -23.78
CA MET A 341 -20.34 -12.53 -23.75
C MET A 341 -21.04 -12.43 -25.10
N LYS A 342 -20.40 -12.87 -26.19
CA LYS A 342 -20.94 -12.83 -27.57
C LYS A 342 -21.22 -11.41 -28.08
N ILE A 343 -20.35 -10.47 -27.75
CA ILE A 343 -20.42 -9.04 -28.16
C ILE A 343 -19.20 -8.61 -28.98
N ASP A 344 -18.50 -9.57 -29.55
CA ASP A 344 -17.33 -9.42 -30.43
C ASP A 344 -17.75 -9.39 -31.93
N TYR A 345 -18.74 -8.58 -32.27
CA TYR A 345 -19.40 -8.57 -33.58
C TYR A 345 -18.51 -8.35 -34.79
N PHE A 346 -17.33 -7.75 -34.60
CA PHE A 346 -16.42 -7.33 -35.66
C PHE A 346 -14.98 -7.86 -35.46
N ALA A 347 -14.82 -8.92 -34.67
CA ALA A 347 -13.55 -9.57 -34.40
C ALA A 347 -13.12 -10.51 -35.53
#